data_7781d60af61133e6a1c40b39da26247b
#
_entry.id   7781d60af61133e6a1c40b39da26247b
#
_cell.length_a   1.000
_cell.length_b   1.000
_cell.length_c   1.000
_cell.angle_alpha   90.00
_cell.angle_beta   90.00
_cell.angle_gamma   90.00
#
_symmetry.space_group_name_H-M   'P 1'
#
loop_
_entity.id
_entity.type
_entity.pdbx_description
1 polymer ?
#
loop_
_entity_poly.entity_id
_entity_poly.type
_entity_poly.pdbx_seq_one_letter_code
_entity_poly.pdbx_strand_id
1 'polypeptide(L)'
;MVQHLSEDLLLSPQSNIQIVQKPRSSFPIMEPEKLFLLFSLLMLQFSSCTSQDSLKTNQTIKEGDLLISKGNNFALGFFSPGSSTNRYLGIWYHKVPEQTVVWVANRNDPIIGSSGFLFVDQYGNLILYGNDDRKLPVWPTNVSVEENDTCEAQLLDSGNLILVRKRSRKTVWQSFDYPTNILLPGMKLGLDRKLGIDRFLTSWRSAEDPGFGDFSVRINPNGSPQFFFYNGKKPICRSPPWPWRSQMSLYKSTFVNDPYEIYWVYTVPDDSYLLRIIVDHPGHVKALTWRESDGQWKEYWKSPQFQCDYYRHCGAFSTCELANLNEFGCACLPGFEPKYPLEWSTRDGSGAFRAS
;
A
#
# COMPACT_ATOMS: atom_id res chain seq x y z
N MET A 1 -63.52 -35.87 -15.80
CA MET A 1 -64.60 -36.18 -14.84
C MET A 1 -64.74 -34.91 -14.03
N VAL A 2 -65.59 -33.98 -14.50
CA VAL A 2 -67.03 -33.88 -14.44
C VAL A 2 -67.50 -33.95 -12.99
N GLN A 3 -67.98 -32.92 -12.50
CA GLN A 3 -69.33 -32.39 -12.16
C GLN A 3 -69.31 -31.73 -10.78
N HIS A 4 -69.74 -30.55 -10.65
CA HIS A 4 -71.01 -29.87 -10.77
C HIS A 4 -71.72 -29.62 -9.45
N LEU A 5 -72.24 -28.39 -9.28
CA LEU A 5 -73.42 -27.87 -8.59
C LEU A 5 -73.34 -27.71 -7.06
N SER A 6 -73.88 -26.73 -6.43
CA SER A 6 -74.99 -25.79 -6.79
C SER A 6 -75.07 -24.66 -5.76
N GLU A 7 -75.69 -23.58 -6.18
CA GLU A 7 -76.23 -22.41 -5.49
C GLU A 7 -76.93 -22.71 -4.19
N ASP A 8 -76.88 -21.75 -3.26
CA ASP A 8 -78.10 -21.29 -2.58
C ASP A 8 -77.98 -19.84 -2.08
N LEU A 9 -78.90 -19.05 -2.50
CA LEU A 9 -79.20 -17.68 -2.10
C LEU A 9 -79.72 -17.64 -0.65
N LEU A 10 -79.31 -16.63 0.12
CA LEU A 10 -80.22 -16.02 1.13
C LEU A 10 -79.86 -14.53 1.32
N LEU A 11 -80.93 -13.75 1.31
CA LEU A 11 -81.03 -12.29 1.31
C LEU A 11 -80.72 -11.64 2.68
N SER A 12 -79.94 -10.47 2.57
CA SER A 12 -80.18 -9.18 3.27
C SER A 12 -80.20 -9.10 4.81
N PRO A 13 -79.78 -8.02 5.47
CA PRO A 13 -80.22 -6.64 5.16
C PRO A 13 -79.14 -5.56 5.22
N GLN A 14 -79.54 -4.44 4.64
CA GLN A 14 -78.80 -3.16 4.53
C GLN A 14 -78.32 -2.60 5.87
N SER A 15 -77.06 -2.29 6.02
CA SER A 15 -76.56 -1.37 7.02
C SER A 15 -75.89 -0.17 6.34
N ASN A 16 -76.46 0.98 6.63
CA ASN A 16 -75.99 2.29 6.18
C ASN A 16 -74.50 2.54 6.58
N ILE A 17 -73.62 2.49 5.62
CA ILE A 17 -72.21 2.98 5.82
C ILE A 17 -72.19 4.45 5.53
N GLN A 18 -72.12 5.26 6.58
CA GLN A 18 -71.72 6.67 6.47
C GLN A 18 -70.28 6.73 6.03
N ILE A 19 -70.02 7.25 4.81
CA ILE A 19 -68.71 7.57 4.32
C ILE A 19 -68.22 8.82 5.04
N VAL A 20 -67.38 8.65 6.06
CA VAL A 20 -66.63 9.72 6.68
C VAL A 20 -65.55 10.14 5.68
N GLN A 21 -65.75 11.24 4.98
CA GLN A 21 -64.72 11.88 4.17
C GLN A 21 -63.58 12.37 5.07
N LYS A 22 -62.44 11.69 4.98
CA LYS A 22 -61.19 12.13 5.58
C LYS A 22 -60.74 13.43 4.90
N PRO A 23 -60.41 14.50 5.64
CA PRO A 23 -59.99 15.74 5.02
C PRO A 23 -58.69 15.50 4.20
N ARG A 24 -58.75 15.84 2.92
CA ARG A 24 -57.55 15.92 2.07
C ARG A 24 -56.62 17.00 2.67
N SER A 25 -55.49 16.60 3.25
CA SER A 25 -54.43 17.49 3.54
C SER A 25 -53.88 18.01 2.20
N SER A 26 -54.25 19.21 1.85
CA SER A 26 -53.62 19.94 0.75
C SER A 26 -52.21 20.33 1.19
N PHE A 27 -51.20 19.61 0.71
CA PHE A 27 -49.81 20.10 0.78
C PHE A 27 -49.79 21.38 -0.05
N PRO A 28 -49.22 22.48 0.48
CA PRO A 28 -49.07 23.70 -0.31
C PRO A 28 -48.15 23.41 -1.51
N ILE A 29 -48.71 23.54 -2.71
CA ILE A 29 -47.94 23.48 -3.95
C ILE A 29 -46.99 24.69 -3.89
N MET A 30 -45.71 24.41 -3.73
CA MET A 30 -44.69 25.44 -3.69
C MET A 30 -44.60 26.11 -5.07
N GLU A 31 -44.64 27.43 -5.11
CA GLU A 31 -44.56 28.22 -6.37
C GLU A 31 -43.28 27.85 -7.13
N PRO A 32 -43.33 27.70 -8.44
CA PRO A 32 -42.19 27.26 -9.24
C PRO A 32 -40.94 28.14 -9.07
N GLU A 33 -41.12 29.42 -8.78
CA GLU A 33 -40.02 30.35 -8.48
C GLU A 33 -39.28 29.98 -7.16
N LYS A 34 -40.01 29.57 -6.13
CA LYS A 34 -39.42 29.14 -4.86
C LYS A 34 -38.72 27.79 -5.00
N LEU A 35 -39.28 26.90 -5.84
CA LEU A 35 -38.66 25.61 -6.17
C LEU A 35 -37.35 25.83 -6.95
N PHE A 36 -37.34 26.77 -7.89
CA PHE A 36 -36.15 27.12 -8.66
C PHE A 36 -35.06 27.79 -7.79
N LEU A 37 -35.45 28.66 -6.85
CA LEU A 37 -34.54 29.24 -5.87
C LEU A 37 -33.97 28.19 -4.91
N LEU A 38 -34.77 27.26 -4.44
CA LEU A 38 -34.29 26.13 -3.60
C LEU A 38 -33.34 25.22 -4.38
N PHE A 39 -33.65 24.94 -5.65
CA PHE A 39 -32.80 24.13 -6.53
C PHE A 39 -31.49 24.85 -6.87
N SER A 40 -31.54 26.16 -7.11
CA SER A 40 -30.33 26.96 -7.35
C SER A 40 -29.49 27.11 -6.08
N LEU A 41 -30.08 27.24 -4.91
CA LEU A 41 -29.39 27.23 -3.61
C LEU A 41 -28.81 25.85 -3.30
N LEU A 42 -29.51 24.76 -3.60
CA LEU A 42 -28.94 23.39 -3.51
C LEU A 42 -27.78 23.19 -4.49
N MET A 43 -27.92 23.70 -5.74
CA MET A 43 -26.82 23.62 -6.72
C MET A 43 -25.61 24.49 -6.34
N LEU A 44 -25.81 25.60 -5.63
CA LEU A 44 -24.73 26.42 -5.07
C LEU A 44 -24.02 25.72 -3.88
N GLN A 45 -24.69 24.78 -3.22
CA GLN A 45 -24.08 23.97 -2.16
C GLN A 45 -23.27 22.77 -2.70
N PHE A 46 -23.43 22.39 -3.99
CA PHE A 46 -22.43 21.60 -4.68
C PHE A 46 -21.22 22.49 -5.02
N SER A 47 -20.65 23.14 -4.00
CA SER A 47 -19.28 23.60 -4.04
C SER A 47 -18.46 22.41 -4.49
N SER A 48 -17.91 22.51 -5.69
CA SER A 48 -16.94 21.55 -6.21
C SER A 48 -15.97 21.26 -5.09
N CYS A 49 -16.10 20.10 -4.46
CA CYS A 49 -15.05 19.55 -3.61
C CYS A 49 -13.90 19.27 -4.58
N THR A 50 -13.17 20.33 -4.96
CA THR A 50 -11.91 20.18 -5.68
C THR A 50 -11.01 19.46 -4.71
N SER A 51 -10.81 18.18 -4.95
CA SER A 51 -9.87 17.38 -4.18
C SER A 51 -8.55 18.14 -4.22
N GLN A 52 -8.10 18.59 -3.06
CA GLN A 52 -6.83 19.29 -2.93
C GLN A 52 -5.74 18.25 -3.03
N ASP A 53 -4.91 18.31 -4.09
CA ASP A 53 -3.77 17.42 -4.30
C ASP A 53 -2.45 18.00 -3.75
N SER A 54 -2.48 19.26 -3.28
CA SER A 54 -1.31 19.98 -2.81
C SER A 54 -1.55 20.68 -1.49
N LEU A 55 -0.50 20.72 -0.66
CA LEU A 55 -0.45 21.42 0.63
C LEU A 55 0.56 22.57 0.52
N LYS A 56 0.06 23.79 0.60
CA LYS A 56 0.87 25.02 0.54
C LYS A 56 1.31 25.46 1.92
N THR A 57 2.33 26.29 1.97
CA THR A 57 2.71 27.02 3.20
C THR A 57 1.48 27.71 3.80
N ASN A 58 1.29 27.63 5.11
CA ASN A 58 0.13 28.12 5.87
C ASN A 58 -1.15 27.29 5.75
N GLN A 59 -1.13 26.15 5.05
CA GLN A 59 -2.20 25.17 5.11
C GLN A 59 -1.79 24.01 6.03
N THR A 60 -2.78 23.39 6.66
CA THR A 60 -2.60 22.24 7.54
C THR A 60 -3.54 21.11 7.13
N ILE A 61 -3.10 19.88 7.34
CA ILE A 61 -3.93 18.68 7.32
C ILE A 61 -4.06 18.19 8.74
N LYS A 62 -5.28 18.08 9.23
CA LYS A 62 -5.63 17.57 10.56
C LYS A 62 -6.39 16.25 10.45
N GLU A 63 -6.76 15.69 11.59
CA GLU A 63 -7.63 14.53 11.65
C GLU A 63 -8.93 14.77 10.89
N GLY A 64 -9.28 13.84 9.98
CA GLY A 64 -10.44 13.94 9.09
C GLY A 64 -10.18 14.67 7.77
N ASP A 65 -9.10 15.44 7.64
CA ASP A 65 -8.71 16.06 6.38
C ASP A 65 -7.97 15.06 5.48
N LEU A 66 -8.18 15.18 4.17
CA LEU A 66 -7.50 14.37 3.17
C LEU A 66 -6.85 15.23 2.09
N LEU A 67 -5.62 14.89 1.73
CA LEU A 67 -4.99 15.31 0.50
C LEU A 67 -5.22 14.19 -0.53
N ILE A 68 -5.90 14.50 -1.64
CA ILE A 68 -6.28 13.48 -2.63
C ILE A 68 -5.58 13.79 -3.95
N SER A 69 -4.92 12.80 -4.54
CA SER A 69 -4.25 12.95 -5.83
C SER A 69 -5.24 13.34 -6.93
N LYS A 70 -4.75 14.04 -7.96
CA LYS A 70 -5.58 14.64 -9.02
C LYS A 70 -6.53 13.64 -9.71
N GLY A 71 -6.07 12.42 -9.94
CA GLY A 71 -6.86 11.32 -10.54
C GLY A 71 -7.67 10.51 -9.52
N ASN A 72 -7.75 10.95 -8.25
CA ASN A 72 -8.42 10.24 -7.16
C ASN A 72 -7.86 8.82 -6.89
N ASN A 73 -6.60 8.56 -7.23
CA ASN A 73 -6.00 7.24 -7.05
C ASN A 73 -5.50 7.01 -5.63
N PHE A 74 -4.97 8.06 -5.00
CA PHE A 74 -4.39 7.98 -3.66
C PHE A 74 -4.90 9.11 -2.76
N ALA A 75 -4.93 8.83 -1.46
CA ALA A 75 -5.22 9.79 -0.41
C ALA A 75 -4.11 9.77 0.64
N LEU A 76 -3.77 10.95 1.19
CA LEU A 76 -2.92 11.14 2.36
C LEU A 76 -3.77 11.69 3.49
N GLY A 77 -3.61 11.14 4.68
CA GLY A 77 -4.30 11.59 5.89
C GLY A 77 -3.90 10.80 7.12
N PHE A 78 -4.62 11.03 8.20
CA PHE A 78 -4.43 10.29 9.45
C PHE A 78 -5.24 9.00 9.44
N PHE A 79 -4.64 7.93 9.97
CA PHE A 79 -5.30 6.62 10.09
C PHE A 79 -4.86 5.89 11.36
N SER A 80 -5.66 4.90 11.76
CA SER A 80 -5.28 3.90 12.77
C SER A 80 -5.39 2.51 12.17
N PRO A 81 -4.35 1.67 12.25
CA PRO A 81 -4.41 0.32 11.72
C PRO A 81 -5.23 -0.61 12.64
N GLY A 82 -6.16 -1.34 12.06
CA GLY A 82 -6.98 -2.33 12.78
C GLY A 82 -7.74 -1.72 13.97
N SER A 83 -7.57 -2.33 15.14
CA SER A 83 -8.17 -1.86 16.41
C SER A 83 -7.28 -0.90 17.19
N SER A 84 -6.12 -0.53 16.68
CA SER A 84 -5.16 0.34 17.35
C SER A 84 -5.73 1.75 17.57
N THR A 85 -5.45 2.34 18.73
CA THR A 85 -5.74 3.75 19.05
C THR A 85 -4.61 4.69 18.62
N ASN A 86 -3.48 4.15 18.22
CA ASN A 86 -2.34 4.90 17.69
C ASN A 86 -2.67 5.52 16.35
N ARG A 87 -2.24 6.78 16.15
CA ARG A 87 -2.46 7.52 14.91
C ARG A 87 -1.18 7.66 14.11
N TYR A 88 -1.33 7.47 12.82
CA TYR A 88 -0.24 7.57 11.85
C TYR A 88 -0.67 8.44 10.67
N LEU A 89 0.28 9.15 10.08
CA LEU A 89 0.12 9.82 8.81
C LEU A 89 0.51 8.85 7.70
N GLY A 90 -0.39 8.55 6.78
CA GLY A 90 -0.15 7.57 5.72
C GLY A 90 -0.75 7.93 4.38
N ILE A 91 -0.32 7.21 3.37
CA ILE A 91 -0.88 7.23 2.02
C ILE A 91 -1.54 5.88 1.75
N TRP A 92 -2.73 5.88 1.15
CA TRP A 92 -3.46 4.67 0.77
C TRP A 92 -4.14 4.83 -0.58
N TYR A 93 -4.55 3.70 -1.18
CA TYR A 93 -5.38 3.73 -2.39
C TYR A 93 -6.76 4.31 -2.07
N HIS A 94 -7.10 5.42 -2.71
CA HIS A 94 -8.37 6.12 -2.43
C HIS A 94 -9.60 5.40 -2.99
N LYS A 95 -9.46 4.75 -4.16
CA LYS A 95 -10.54 4.03 -4.84
C LYS A 95 -10.79 2.61 -4.32
N VAL A 96 -9.87 2.07 -3.53
CA VAL A 96 -10.00 0.72 -2.96
C VAL A 96 -10.81 0.82 -1.68
N PRO A 97 -11.94 0.09 -1.55
CA PRO A 97 -12.82 0.19 -0.37
C PRO A 97 -12.13 -0.15 0.94
N GLU A 98 -11.24 -1.16 0.92
CA GLU A 98 -10.34 -1.45 2.04
C GLU A 98 -9.23 -0.40 2.09
N GLN A 99 -9.05 0.26 3.24
CA GLN A 99 -7.97 1.23 3.41
C GLN A 99 -6.59 0.57 3.31
N THR A 100 -6.14 0.37 2.09
CA THR A 100 -4.86 -0.25 1.79
C THR A 100 -3.74 0.78 1.86
N VAL A 101 -3.11 0.89 3.04
CA VAL A 101 -2.00 1.84 3.29
C VAL A 101 -0.75 1.38 2.55
N VAL A 102 -0.14 2.30 1.77
CA VAL A 102 1.05 2.03 0.95
C VAL A 102 2.32 2.71 1.47
N TRP A 103 2.18 3.72 2.30
CA TRP A 103 3.30 4.44 2.90
C TRP A 103 2.89 5.07 4.24
N VAL A 104 3.83 5.17 5.19
CA VAL A 104 3.60 5.73 6.53
C VAL A 104 4.79 6.62 6.90
N ALA A 105 4.52 7.87 7.30
CA ALA A 105 5.54 8.84 7.69
C ALA A 105 6.18 8.50 9.04
N ASN A 106 5.35 8.38 10.06
CA ASN A 106 5.74 8.25 11.46
C ASN A 106 5.59 6.81 11.98
N ARG A 107 6.06 5.82 11.20
CA ARG A 107 5.78 4.41 11.48
C ARG A 107 6.29 3.91 12.84
N ASN A 108 7.38 4.50 13.36
CA ASN A 108 7.94 4.13 14.69
C ASN A 108 7.50 5.05 15.82
N ASP A 109 6.92 6.21 15.49
CA ASP A 109 6.57 7.27 16.42
C ASP A 109 5.07 7.58 16.31
N PRO A 110 4.19 6.70 16.86
CA PRO A 110 2.76 6.91 16.79
C PRO A 110 2.32 8.16 17.55
N ILE A 111 1.30 8.82 17.04
CA ILE A 111 0.63 9.92 17.73
C ILE A 111 -0.45 9.31 18.64
N ILE A 112 -0.49 9.76 19.88
CA ILE A 112 -1.51 9.38 20.84
C ILE A 112 -2.61 10.46 20.82
N GLY A 113 -3.86 10.05 20.58
CA GLY A 113 -5.01 10.97 20.44
C GLY A 113 -5.17 11.49 19.01
N SER A 114 -6.00 12.54 18.85
CA SER A 114 -6.45 13.06 17.55
C SER A 114 -5.99 14.49 17.26
N SER A 115 -4.98 15.00 17.98
CA SER A 115 -4.48 16.38 17.85
C SER A 115 -3.34 16.55 16.85
N GLY A 116 -3.02 15.50 16.10
CA GLY A 116 -1.95 15.53 15.10
C GLY A 116 -2.26 16.47 13.94
N PHE A 117 -1.24 17.13 13.40
CA PHE A 117 -1.36 17.95 12.20
C PHE A 117 -0.07 17.97 11.38
N LEU A 118 -0.25 18.05 10.06
CA LEU A 118 0.79 18.15 9.04
C LEU A 118 0.76 19.53 8.41
N PHE A 119 1.91 20.15 8.16
CA PHE A 119 2.01 21.42 7.42
C PHE A 119 3.39 21.57 6.76
N VAL A 120 3.49 22.56 5.85
CA VAL A 120 4.76 22.98 5.26
C VAL A 120 5.23 24.25 6.00
N ASP A 121 6.41 24.19 6.61
CA ASP A 121 6.97 25.33 7.35
C ASP A 121 7.56 26.41 6.43
N GLN A 122 7.98 27.52 7.04
CA GLN A 122 8.61 28.63 6.30
C GLN A 122 9.97 28.29 5.68
N TYR A 123 10.63 27.23 6.16
CA TYR A 123 11.90 26.73 5.67
C TYR A 123 11.73 25.64 4.58
N GLY A 124 10.49 25.39 4.18
CA GLY A 124 10.16 24.42 3.13
C GLY A 124 10.13 22.96 3.58
N ASN A 125 10.12 22.68 4.89
CA ASN A 125 9.96 21.33 5.41
C ASN A 125 8.52 20.94 5.57
N LEU A 126 8.20 19.70 5.25
CA LEU A 126 6.95 19.06 5.63
C LEU A 126 7.12 18.49 7.04
N ILE A 127 6.31 18.95 7.98
CA ILE A 127 6.45 18.66 9.41
C ILE A 127 5.16 18.10 9.97
N LEU A 128 5.27 16.99 10.70
CA LEU A 128 4.19 16.37 11.46
C LEU A 128 4.38 16.62 12.95
N TYR A 129 3.37 17.18 13.60
CA TYR A 129 3.28 17.29 15.06
C TYR A 129 2.20 16.37 15.61
N GLY A 130 2.41 15.88 16.82
CA GLY A 130 1.46 15.04 17.54
C GLY A 130 0.44 15.81 18.37
N ASN A 131 0.71 17.11 18.63
CA ASN A 131 -0.15 17.99 19.43
C ASN A 131 0.10 19.47 19.07
N ASP A 132 -0.75 20.36 19.56
CA ASP A 132 -0.70 21.79 19.26
C ASP A 132 0.46 22.54 19.94
N ASP A 133 1.20 21.95 20.88
CA ASP A 133 2.27 22.65 21.62
C ASP A 133 3.54 22.88 20.79
N ARG A 134 3.68 22.19 19.65
CA ARG A 134 4.75 22.35 18.65
C ARG A 134 6.17 22.28 19.20
N LYS A 135 6.38 21.65 20.34
CA LYS A 135 7.72 21.62 20.96
C LYS A 135 8.67 20.70 20.21
N LEU A 136 8.19 19.50 19.85
CA LEU A 136 8.99 18.51 19.14
C LEU A 136 8.18 17.92 17.98
N PRO A 137 8.71 17.97 16.74
CA PRO A 137 8.07 17.30 15.63
C PRO A 137 8.15 15.78 15.79
N VAL A 138 7.07 15.08 15.46
CA VAL A 138 7.03 13.62 15.38
C VAL A 138 7.79 13.15 14.15
N TRP A 139 7.66 13.90 13.04
CA TRP A 139 8.35 13.55 11.80
C TRP A 139 8.55 14.81 10.93
N PRO A 140 9.78 15.10 10.51
CA PRO A 140 10.14 16.16 9.55
C PRO A 140 10.81 15.59 8.29
N THR A 141 10.74 16.29 7.16
CA THR A 141 11.49 15.94 5.94
C THR A 141 12.97 16.33 5.98
N ASN A 142 13.37 17.27 6.84
CA ASN A 142 14.76 17.73 7.02
C ASN A 142 15.44 18.16 5.71
N VAL A 143 14.73 18.94 4.88
CA VAL A 143 15.31 19.50 3.66
C VAL A 143 15.93 20.88 3.93
N SER A 144 17.02 21.18 3.22
CA SER A 144 17.60 22.53 3.21
C SER A 144 17.09 23.27 1.98
N VAL A 145 16.44 24.41 2.20
CA VAL A 145 15.94 25.29 1.14
C VAL A 145 16.71 26.60 1.18
N GLU A 146 17.08 27.13 0.02
CA GLU A 146 17.74 28.42 -0.11
C GLU A 146 16.80 29.55 0.38
N GLU A 147 17.37 30.60 0.92
CA GLU A 147 16.61 31.77 1.35
C GLU A 147 15.72 32.30 0.20
N ASN A 148 14.47 32.63 0.53
CA ASN A 148 13.47 33.16 -0.41
C ASN A 148 12.84 32.17 -1.42
N ASP A 149 13.01 30.85 -1.27
CA ASP A 149 12.21 29.87 -2.00
C ASP A 149 11.29 29.09 -1.04
N THR A 150 10.02 28.97 -1.38
CA THR A 150 9.05 28.22 -0.58
C THR A 150 8.76 26.89 -1.24
N CYS A 151 8.36 25.89 -0.43
CA CYS A 151 7.97 24.58 -0.93
C CYS A 151 6.45 24.42 -0.89
N GLU A 152 6.02 23.44 -1.68
CA GLU A 152 4.66 22.93 -1.73
C GLU A 152 4.74 21.40 -1.73
N ALA A 153 3.96 20.75 -0.88
CA ALA A 153 3.83 19.30 -0.94
C ALA A 153 2.71 18.91 -1.89
N GLN A 154 2.92 17.88 -2.72
CA GLN A 154 1.92 17.40 -3.68
C GLN A 154 1.86 15.88 -3.68
N LEU A 155 0.64 15.33 -3.62
CA LEU A 155 0.38 13.91 -3.77
C LEU A 155 0.09 13.59 -5.24
N LEU A 156 0.98 12.81 -5.86
CA LEU A 156 0.86 12.41 -7.26
C LEU A 156 -0.07 11.19 -7.43
N ASP A 157 -0.58 10.98 -8.64
CA ASP A 157 -1.40 9.82 -9.01
C ASP A 157 -0.63 8.48 -8.98
N SER A 158 0.68 8.53 -8.85
CA SER A 158 1.54 7.37 -8.57
C SER A 158 1.57 6.93 -7.10
N GLY A 159 0.99 7.73 -6.18
CA GLY A 159 1.12 7.55 -4.73
C GLY A 159 2.38 8.18 -4.14
N ASN A 160 3.19 8.88 -4.96
CA ASN A 160 4.36 9.59 -4.48
C ASN A 160 3.97 10.95 -3.89
N LEU A 161 4.28 11.18 -2.61
CA LEU A 161 4.22 12.49 -2.00
C LEU A 161 5.54 13.20 -2.27
N ILE A 162 5.49 14.32 -2.97
CA ILE A 162 6.69 15.10 -3.32
C ILE A 162 6.66 16.47 -2.63
N LEU A 163 7.84 16.97 -2.31
CA LEU A 163 8.05 18.35 -1.83
C LEU A 163 8.80 19.11 -2.92
N VAL A 164 8.16 20.14 -3.47
CA VAL A 164 8.63 20.85 -4.67
C VAL A 164 8.87 22.31 -4.34
N ARG A 165 10.01 22.85 -4.76
CA ARG A 165 10.28 24.29 -4.72
C ARG A 165 9.37 25.04 -5.68
N LYS A 166 8.71 26.10 -5.22
CA LYS A 166 7.75 26.83 -6.06
C LYS A 166 8.38 27.52 -7.26
N ARG A 167 9.57 28.13 -7.09
CA ARG A 167 10.24 28.86 -8.17
C ARG A 167 10.89 27.92 -9.17
N SER A 168 11.75 27.02 -8.72
CA SER A 168 12.53 26.15 -9.60
C SER A 168 11.78 24.92 -10.08
N ARG A 169 10.62 24.60 -9.49
CA ARG A 169 9.84 23.35 -9.71
C ARG A 169 10.67 22.09 -9.46
N LYS A 170 11.80 22.21 -8.75
CA LYS A 170 12.66 21.09 -8.40
C LYS A 170 12.10 20.34 -7.20
N THR A 171 11.98 19.04 -7.33
CA THR A 171 11.69 18.13 -6.21
C THR A 171 12.89 18.09 -5.27
N VAL A 172 12.67 18.36 -3.99
CA VAL A 172 13.72 18.37 -2.95
C VAL A 172 13.59 17.20 -1.99
N TRP A 173 12.41 16.58 -1.94
CA TRP A 173 12.14 15.38 -1.18
C TRP A 173 10.96 14.60 -1.82
N GLN A 174 10.93 13.30 -1.63
CA GLN A 174 9.83 12.46 -2.07
C GLN A 174 9.68 11.21 -1.21
N SER A 175 8.44 10.76 -0.98
CA SER A 175 8.14 9.56 -0.20
C SER A 175 8.69 8.29 -0.84
N PHE A 176 8.86 8.25 -2.16
CA PHE A 176 9.43 7.12 -2.89
C PHE A 176 10.90 6.86 -2.58
N ASP A 177 11.63 7.82 -2.01
CA ASP A 177 12.99 7.63 -1.51
C ASP A 177 13.03 6.95 -0.12
N TYR A 178 11.89 6.85 0.55
CA TYR A 178 11.74 6.28 1.90
C TYR A 178 10.61 5.24 1.93
N PRO A 179 10.73 4.14 1.17
CA PRO A 179 9.70 3.11 1.12
C PRO A 179 9.43 2.50 2.50
N THR A 180 8.21 2.02 2.71
CA THR A 180 7.85 1.31 3.94
C THR A 180 7.86 -0.20 3.70
N ASN A 181 6.71 -0.83 3.64
CA ASN A 181 6.59 -2.27 3.39
C ASN A 181 6.05 -2.59 1.99
N ILE A 182 5.64 -1.56 1.24
CA ILE A 182 5.06 -1.71 -0.10
C ILE A 182 5.93 -0.99 -1.12
N LEU A 183 6.13 -1.64 -2.25
CA LEU A 183 6.71 -1.09 -3.47
C LEU A 183 5.60 -0.88 -4.49
N LEU A 184 5.44 0.35 -4.94
CA LEU A 184 4.50 0.76 -5.99
C LEU A 184 5.21 0.82 -7.36
N PRO A 185 4.47 0.80 -8.48
CA PRO A 185 5.03 1.06 -9.79
C PRO A 185 5.79 2.38 -9.82
N GLY A 186 6.98 2.39 -10.39
CA GLY A 186 7.84 3.57 -10.46
C GLY A 186 8.71 3.85 -9.22
N MET A 187 8.51 3.15 -8.09
CA MET A 187 9.41 3.24 -6.96
C MET A 187 10.71 2.49 -7.24
N LYS A 188 11.84 3.13 -6.97
CA LYS A 188 13.16 2.50 -7.03
C LYS A 188 13.42 1.69 -5.76
N LEU A 189 13.89 0.46 -5.91
CA LEU A 189 14.41 -0.35 -4.82
C LEU A 189 15.92 -0.50 -5.02
N GLY A 190 16.75 0.03 -4.10
CA GLY A 190 18.20 0.02 -4.23
C GLY A 190 18.89 1.26 -3.68
N LEU A 191 20.17 1.43 -3.99
CA LEU A 191 21.06 2.41 -3.41
C LEU A 191 21.33 3.56 -4.38
N ASP A 192 21.09 4.79 -3.94
CA ASP A 192 21.64 6.00 -4.54
C ASP A 192 23.01 6.28 -3.91
N ARG A 193 24.08 6.02 -4.64
CA ARG A 193 25.45 6.16 -4.15
C ARG A 193 25.86 7.63 -3.98
N LYS A 194 25.24 8.53 -4.75
CA LYS A 194 25.52 9.96 -4.71
C LYS A 194 24.91 10.64 -3.50
N LEU A 195 23.66 10.26 -3.17
CA LEU A 195 22.92 10.83 -2.05
C LEU A 195 23.04 9.98 -0.77
N GLY A 196 23.58 8.76 -0.87
CA GLY A 196 23.66 7.82 0.26
C GLY A 196 22.30 7.27 0.69
N ILE A 197 21.29 7.30 -0.21
CA ILE A 197 19.95 6.86 0.10
C ILE A 197 19.82 5.37 -0.23
N ASP A 198 19.57 4.53 0.77
CA ASP A 198 19.27 3.10 0.61
C ASP A 198 17.76 2.88 0.67
N ARG A 199 17.17 2.60 -0.50
CA ARG A 199 15.73 2.34 -0.67
C ARG A 199 15.47 0.86 -0.53
N PHE A 200 14.89 0.45 0.59
CA PHE A 200 14.57 -0.93 0.89
C PHE A 200 13.20 -1.06 1.55
N LEU A 201 12.60 -2.23 1.47
CA LEU A 201 11.33 -2.52 2.13
C LEU A 201 11.57 -3.14 3.50
N THR A 202 10.73 -2.78 4.46
CA THR A 202 10.70 -3.42 5.79
C THR A 202 9.26 -3.71 6.18
N SER A 203 8.98 -4.93 6.61
CA SER A 203 7.63 -5.32 7.03
C SER A 203 7.09 -4.40 8.14
N TRP A 204 5.81 -4.39 8.32
CA TRP A 204 5.20 -3.93 9.57
C TRP A 204 5.60 -4.87 10.69
N ARG A 205 5.55 -4.40 11.94
CA ARG A 205 5.80 -5.22 13.13
C ARG A 205 4.66 -6.23 13.34
N SER A 206 3.43 -5.82 13.08
CA SER A 206 2.23 -6.66 13.09
C SER A 206 1.17 -6.09 12.14
N ALA A 207 0.01 -6.75 12.04
CA ALA A 207 -1.12 -6.23 11.25
C ALA A 207 -1.64 -4.86 11.73
N GLU A 208 -1.42 -4.53 13.00
CA GLU A 208 -1.90 -3.31 13.65
C GLU A 208 -0.77 -2.34 14.07
N ASP A 209 0.48 -2.65 13.73
CA ASP A 209 1.64 -1.82 14.06
C ASP A 209 2.54 -1.62 12.83
N PRO A 210 2.51 -0.43 12.18
CA PRO A 210 3.34 -0.13 11.03
C PRO A 210 4.82 0.09 11.37
N GLY A 211 5.22 0.03 12.64
CA GLY A 211 6.61 0.09 13.08
C GLY A 211 7.50 -0.92 12.34
N PHE A 212 8.82 -0.71 12.38
CA PHE A 212 9.76 -1.62 11.72
C PHE A 212 9.63 -3.05 12.27
N GLY A 213 9.23 -3.98 11.41
CA GLY A 213 9.24 -5.41 11.67
C GLY A 213 10.58 -6.05 11.33
N ASP A 214 10.63 -7.38 11.48
CA ASP A 214 11.87 -8.15 11.37
C ASP A 214 12.29 -8.43 9.92
N PHE A 215 11.34 -8.35 8.97
CA PHE A 215 11.58 -8.75 7.59
C PHE A 215 11.93 -7.57 6.70
N SER A 216 12.96 -7.72 5.86
CA SER A 216 13.35 -6.68 4.91
C SER A 216 13.81 -7.24 3.57
N VAL A 217 13.57 -6.47 2.49
CA VAL A 217 14.08 -6.75 1.14
C VAL A 217 15.03 -5.64 0.73
N ARG A 218 16.25 -6.04 0.37
CA ARG A 218 17.32 -5.11 -0.05
C ARG A 218 18.06 -5.64 -1.27
N ILE A 219 18.65 -4.75 -2.06
CA ILE A 219 19.66 -5.11 -3.05
C ILE A 219 21.00 -5.28 -2.35
N ASN A 220 21.67 -6.40 -2.59
CA ASN A 220 23.10 -6.51 -2.31
C ASN A 220 23.87 -6.00 -3.53
N PRO A 221 24.59 -4.88 -3.42
CA PRO A 221 25.30 -4.29 -4.55
C PRO A 221 26.62 -4.96 -4.86
N ASN A 222 27.11 -5.86 -4.00
CA ASN A 222 28.42 -6.48 -4.10
C ASN A 222 28.37 -7.72 -4.99
N GLY A 223 29.40 -7.92 -5.81
CA GLY A 223 29.50 -9.05 -6.74
C GLY A 223 28.42 -8.99 -7.83
N SER A 224 27.73 -10.11 -8.05
CA SER A 224 26.54 -10.15 -8.93
C SER A 224 25.33 -9.65 -8.17
N PRO A 225 24.75 -8.48 -8.54
CA PRO A 225 23.68 -7.86 -7.77
C PRO A 225 22.43 -8.78 -7.69
N GLN A 226 21.86 -8.86 -6.50
CA GLN A 226 20.70 -9.70 -6.18
C GLN A 226 19.82 -9.01 -5.14
N PHE A 227 18.53 -9.34 -5.14
CA PHE A 227 17.71 -9.07 -3.97
C PHE A 227 17.94 -10.13 -2.92
N PHE A 228 18.01 -9.68 -1.68
CA PHE A 228 17.96 -10.54 -0.51
C PHE A 228 16.75 -10.19 0.32
N PHE A 229 16.08 -11.23 0.79
CA PHE A 229 15.04 -11.17 1.80
C PHE A 229 15.62 -11.65 3.12
N TYR A 230 15.50 -10.82 4.15
CA TYR A 230 16.10 -11.06 5.47
C TYR A 230 15.03 -11.17 6.55
N ASN A 231 15.34 -11.94 7.61
CA ASN A 231 14.77 -11.83 8.94
C ASN A 231 15.86 -11.30 9.86
N GLY A 232 15.72 -10.07 10.34
CA GLY A 232 16.79 -9.34 10.99
C GLY A 232 18.05 -9.27 10.11
N LYS A 233 19.12 -9.94 10.53
CA LYS A 233 20.38 -10.03 9.76
C LYS A 233 20.52 -11.35 8.98
N LYS A 234 19.62 -12.31 9.19
CA LYS A 234 19.70 -13.64 8.58
C LYS A 234 19.00 -13.62 7.20
N PRO A 235 19.71 -13.97 6.11
CA PRO A 235 19.07 -14.11 4.81
C PRO A 235 18.12 -15.31 4.80
N ILE A 236 16.89 -15.09 4.32
CA ILE A 236 15.85 -16.13 4.17
C ILE A 236 15.88 -16.68 2.76
N CYS A 237 15.85 -15.78 1.77
CA CYS A 237 15.95 -16.16 0.36
C CYS A 237 16.64 -15.06 -0.45
N ARG A 238 16.98 -15.36 -1.68
CA ARG A 238 17.58 -14.42 -2.64
C ARG A 238 16.99 -14.62 -4.02
N SER A 239 16.96 -13.55 -4.80
CA SER A 239 16.68 -13.64 -6.21
C SER A 239 17.86 -14.28 -6.95
N PRO A 240 17.66 -14.76 -8.20
CA PRO A 240 18.77 -14.99 -9.11
C PRO A 240 19.63 -13.72 -9.26
N PRO A 241 20.92 -13.83 -9.64
CA PRO A 241 21.76 -12.68 -9.94
C PRO A 241 21.24 -11.93 -11.17
N TRP A 242 21.37 -10.62 -11.16
CA TRP A 242 20.98 -9.80 -12.30
C TRP A 242 22.05 -9.86 -13.41
N PRO A 243 21.68 -9.84 -14.73
CA PRO A 243 20.32 -9.75 -15.25
C PRO A 243 19.62 -11.14 -15.33
N TRP A 244 18.49 -11.27 -14.70
CA TRP A 244 17.60 -12.41 -14.97
C TRP A 244 16.45 -11.99 -15.88
N ARG A 245 15.93 -12.91 -16.66
CA ARG A 245 14.73 -12.68 -17.46
C ARG A 245 13.51 -13.01 -16.61
N SER A 246 12.77 -11.99 -16.20
CA SER A 246 11.44 -12.22 -15.65
C SER A 246 10.49 -12.64 -16.78
N GLN A 247 9.84 -13.75 -16.62
CA GLN A 247 8.77 -14.20 -17.53
C GLN A 247 7.40 -13.65 -17.11
N MET A 248 7.37 -12.71 -16.17
CA MET A 248 6.14 -12.14 -15.66
C MET A 248 5.56 -11.17 -16.68
N SER A 249 4.32 -11.43 -17.12
CA SER A 249 3.61 -10.63 -18.11
C SER A 249 2.94 -9.38 -17.52
N LEU A 250 2.70 -9.36 -16.19
CA LEU A 250 1.96 -8.29 -15.52
C LEU A 250 2.72 -6.97 -15.38
N TYR A 251 4.05 -7.01 -15.43
CA TYR A 251 4.85 -5.79 -15.30
C TYR A 251 6.14 -5.86 -16.10
N LYS A 252 6.64 -4.71 -16.49
CA LYS A 252 7.99 -4.56 -17.04
C LYS A 252 8.92 -4.12 -15.92
N SER A 253 10.12 -4.67 -15.89
CA SER A 253 11.12 -4.29 -14.91
C SER A 253 12.39 -3.79 -15.58
N THR A 254 13.02 -2.81 -14.94
CA THR A 254 14.29 -2.23 -15.36
C THR A 254 15.27 -2.33 -14.19
N PHE A 255 16.48 -2.73 -14.49
CA PHE A 255 17.60 -2.74 -13.56
C PHE A 255 18.67 -1.81 -14.05
N VAL A 256 19.17 -0.95 -13.16
CA VAL A 256 20.26 -0.02 -13.42
C VAL A 256 21.38 -0.32 -12.41
N ASN A 257 22.62 -0.34 -12.89
CA ASN A 257 23.81 -0.41 -12.05
C ASN A 257 24.91 0.40 -12.73
N ASP A 258 25.09 1.62 -12.24
CA ASP A 258 26.09 2.57 -12.72
C ASP A 258 26.90 3.14 -11.54
N PRO A 259 27.88 4.03 -11.76
CA PRO A 259 28.66 4.61 -10.66
C PRO A 259 27.84 5.42 -9.64
N TYR A 260 26.66 5.90 -10.01
CA TYR A 260 25.86 6.82 -9.21
C TYR A 260 24.75 6.09 -8.45
N GLU A 261 24.15 5.05 -9.06
CA GLU A 261 23.03 4.33 -8.43
C GLU A 261 22.98 2.86 -8.86
N ILE A 262 22.40 2.04 -7.99
CA ILE A 262 21.99 0.68 -8.30
C ILE A 262 20.57 0.51 -7.83
N TYR A 263 19.67 0.20 -8.75
CA TYR A 263 18.26 -0.01 -8.40
C TYR A 263 17.53 -0.90 -9.39
N TRP A 264 16.44 -1.42 -8.90
CA TRP A 264 15.40 -2.08 -9.67
C TRP A 264 14.11 -1.27 -9.56
N VAL A 265 13.40 -1.16 -10.66
CA VAL A 265 12.08 -0.51 -10.73
C VAL A 265 11.18 -1.32 -11.64
N TYR A 266 9.89 -1.34 -11.34
CA TYR A 266 8.90 -1.92 -12.23
C TYR A 266 7.84 -0.91 -12.62
N THR A 267 7.22 -1.15 -13.78
CA THR A 267 6.10 -0.38 -14.30
C THR A 267 5.03 -1.33 -14.78
N VAL A 268 3.77 -0.93 -14.65
CA VAL A 268 2.63 -1.66 -15.23
C VAL A 268 2.38 -1.12 -16.63
N PRO A 269 2.13 -2.00 -17.62
CA PRO A 269 1.90 -1.57 -19.01
C PRO A 269 0.60 -0.81 -19.21
N ASP A 270 -0.37 -1.04 -18.34
CA ASP A 270 -1.74 -0.56 -18.45
C ASP A 270 -2.24 -0.17 -17.05
N ASP A 271 -2.84 1.02 -16.95
CA ASP A 271 -3.41 1.55 -15.70
C ASP A 271 -4.76 0.89 -15.33
N SER A 272 -5.21 -0.11 -16.11
CA SER A 272 -6.48 -0.82 -15.87
C SER A 272 -6.48 -1.70 -14.62
N TYR A 273 -5.30 -1.99 -14.05
CA TYR A 273 -5.19 -2.77 -12.83
C TYR A 273 -4.15 -2.21 -11.86
N LEU A 274 -4.40 -2.40 -10.57
CA LEU A 274 -3.44 -2.04 -9.53
C LEU A 274 -2.55 -3.24 -9.24
N LEU A 275 -1.24 -2.98 -9.15
CA LEU A 275 -0.24 -3.95 -8.75
C LEU A 275 0.62 -3.35 -7.64
N ARG A 276 0.86 -4.13 -6.59
CA ARG A 276 1.82 -3.78 -5.53
C ARG A 276 2.66 -4.97 -5.13
N ILE A 277 3.89 -4.71 -4.70
CA ILE A 277 4.74 -5.72 -4.06
C ILE A 277 4.83 -5.36 -2.58
N ILE A 278 4.60 -6.32 -1.70
CA ILE A 278 4.58 -6.11 -0.24
C ILE A 278 5.53 -7.06 0.47
N VAL A 279 6.20 -6.57 1.49
CA VAL A 279 6.83 -7.39 2.52
C VAL A 279 5.86 -7.45 3.70
N ASP A 280 5.27 -8.62 3.94
CA ASP A 280 4.27 -8.79 4.99
C ASP A 280 4.91 -9.14 6.35
N HIS A 281 4.15 -8.96 7.44
CA HIS A 281 4.62 -9.24 8.80
C HIS A 281 4.77 -10.73 9.12
N PRO A 282 4.07 -11.68 8.44
CA PRO A 282 4.36 -13.10 8.57
C PRO A 282 5.66 -13.56 7.90
N GLY A 283 6.29 -12.73 7.08
CA GLY A 283 7.59 -13.04 6.48
C GLY A 283 7.54 -13.56 5.05
N HIS A 284 6.76 -12.92 4.19
CA HIS A 284 6.76 -13.19 2.76
C HIS A 284 6.90 -11.89 1.96
N VAL A 285 7.47 -12.00 0.79
CA VAL A 285 7.38 -11.00 -0.28
C VAL A 285 6.29 -11.46 -1.23
N LYS A 286 5.29 -10.61 -1.49
CA LYS A 286 4.13 -10.95 -2.32
C LYS A 286 3.90 -9.89 -3.38
N ALA A 287 3.53 -10.30 -4.59
CA ALA A 287 2.91 -9.42 -5.57
C ALA A 287 1.41 -9.63 -5.55
N LEU A 288 0.67 -8.55 -5.40
CA LEU A 288 -0.79 -8.53 -5.27
C LEU A 288 -1.38 -7.65 -6.36
N THR A 289 -2.44 -8.15 -7.02
CA THR A 289 -3.24 -7.39 -7.98
C THR A 289 -4.64 -7.13 -7.42
N TRP A 290 -5.15 -5.93 -7.63
CA TRP A 290 -6.53 -5.62 -7.29
C TRP A 290 -7.46 -6.10 -8.39
N ARG A 291 -8.52 -6.79 -8.00
CA ARG A 291 -9.61 -7.17 -8.90
C ARG A 291 -10.87 -6.41 -8.52
N GLU A 292 -11.31 -5.52 -9.38
CA GLU A 292 -12.53 -4.75 -9.18
C GLU A 292 -13.77 -5.65 -9.11
N SER A 293 -13.83 -6.71 -9.92
CA SER A 293 -14.93 -7.66 -9.94
C SER A 293 -15.21 -8.33 -8.59
N ASP A 294 -14.15 -8.58 -7.82
CA ASP A 294 -14.21 -9.31 -6.56
C ASP A 294 -14.08 -8.39 -5.33
N GLY A 295 -13.66 -7.13 -5.55
CA GLY A 295 -13.34 -6.18 -4.49
C GLY A 295 -12.22 -6.68 -3.57
N GLN A 296 -11.22 -7.39 -4.12
CA GLN A 296 -10.17 -8.03 -3.32
C GLN A 296 -8.80 -7.96 -3.98
N TRP A 297 -7.76 -7.96 -3.14
CA TRP A 297 -6.40 -8.20 -3.55
C TRP A 297 -6.17 -9.69 -3.77
N LYS A 298 -5.68 -10.08 -4.96
CA LYS A 298 -5.31 -11.46 -5.29
C LYS A 298 -3.80 -11.61 -5.34
N GLU A 299 -3.30 -12.65 -4.68
CA GLU A 299 -1.89 -13.03 -4.72
C GLU A 299 -1.55 -13.55 -6.12
N TYR A 300 -0.58 -12.91 -6.77
CA TYR A 300 -0.05 -13.32 -8.06
C TYR A 300 1.18 -14.23 -7.89
N TRP A 301 2.06 -13.86 -6.98
CA TRP A 301 3.15 -14.70 -6.52
C TRP A 301 3.58 -14.33 -5.09
N LYS A 302 4.29 -15.27 -4.46
CA LYS A 302 4.97 -15.02 -3.18
C LYS A 302 6.34 -15.68 -3.14
N SER A 303 7.22 -15.22 -2.26
CA SER A 303 8.52 -15.79 -1.97
C SER A 303 8.83 -15.63 -0.48
N PRO A 304 9.41 -16.65 0.21
CA PRO A 304 9.62 -18.01 -0.27
C PRO A 304 8.29 -18.78 -0.42
N GLN A 305 8.21 -19.65 -1.43
CA GLN A 305 7.04 -20.51 -1.66
C GLN A 305 7.39 -21.98 -1.42
N PHE A 306 8.60 -22.38 -1.79
CA PHE A 306 9.09 -23.75 -1.72
C PHE A 306 10.34 -23.85 -0.84
N GLN A 307 10.67 -25.05 -0.38
CA GLN A 307 11.87 -25.28 0.42
C GLN A 307 13.16 -24.84 -0.28
N CYS A 308 13.23 -25.04 -1.60
CA CYS A 308 14.39 -24.62 -2.41
C CYS A 308 14.55 -23.08 -2.51
N ASP A 309 13.54 -22.29 -2.16
CA ASP A 309 13.66 -20.83 -2.14
C ASP A 309 14.47 -20.35 -0.93
N TYR A 310 14.52 -21.17 0.14
CA TYR A 310 15.25 -20.78 1.34
C TYR A 310 16.76 -20.79 1.12
N TYR A 311 17.39 -19.72 1.56
CA TYR A 311 18.82 -19.51 1.42
C TYR A 311 19.62 -20.59 2.14
N ARG A 312 20.50 -21.28 1.38
CA ARG A 312 21.31 -22.39 1.87
C ARG A 312 20.50 -23.58 2.41
N HIS A 313 19.30 -23.80 1.92
CA HIS A 313 18.49 -24.95 2.34
C HIS A 313 19.25 -26.28 2.18
N CYS A 314 19.94 -26.45 1.05
CA CYS A 314 20.76 -27.64 0.79
C CYS A 314 22.26 -27.44 1.11
N GLY A 315 22.68 -26.29 1.63
CA GLY A 315 24.10 -26.02 1.90
C GLY A 315 24.93 -25.69 0.66
N ALA A 316 26.25 -25.65 0.82
CA ALA A 316 27.19 -25.39 -0.27
C ALA A 316 27.47 -26.67 -1.06
N PHE A 317 27.77 -26.54 -2.37
CA PHE A 317 28.08 -27.65 -3.29
C PHE A 317 26.93 -28.66 -3.47
N SER A 318 25.71 -28.17 -3.46
CA SER A 318 24.49 -28.95 -3.67
C SER A 318 23.57 -28.29 -4.67
N THR A 319 22.65 -29.06 -5.21
CA THR A 319 21.48 -28.61 -5.95
C THR A 319 20.23 -28.86 -5.14
N CYS A 320 19.18 -28.07 -5.40
CA CYS A 320 17.85 -28.31 -4.85
C CYS A 320 16.89 -28.55 -6.01
N GLU A 321 16.25 -29.71 -6.03
CA GLU A 321 15.31 -30.12 -7.09
C GLU A 321 13.90 -30.28 -6.51
N LEU A 322 12.92 -29.65 -7.14
CA LEU A 322 11.51 -29.67 -6.71
C LEU A 322 10.70 -30.84 -7.31
N ALA A 323 11.36 -31.86 -7.84
CA ALA A 323 10.68 -32.93 -8.59
C ALA A 323 9.57 -33.64 -7.80
N ASN A 324 9.70 -33.70 -6.45
CA ASN A 324 8.66 -34.23 -5.56
C ASN A 324 8.55 -33.36 -4.30
N LEU A 325 7.40 -32.71 -4.09
CA LEU A 325 7.12 -31.88 -2.93
C LEU A 325 7.21 -32.61 -1.56
N ASN A 326 7.21 -33.94 -1.58
CA ASN A 326 7.29 -34.78 -0.38
C ASN A 326 8.67 -35.39 -0.14
N GLU A 327 9.65 -35.19 -1.04
CA GLU A 327 10.98 -35.71 -0.92
C GLU A 327 11.99 -34.62 -0.52
N PHE A 328 13.08 -35.04 0.10
CA PHE A 328 14.23 -34.20 0.37
C PHE A 328 14.91 -33.85 -0.96
N GLY A 329 14.59 -32.65 -1.49
CA GLY A 329 15.01 -32.23 -2.83
C GLY A 329 16.49 -31.88 -2.97
N CYS A 330 17.33 -32.10 -1.97
CA CYS A 330 18.74 -31.77 -2.00
C CYS A 330 19.57 -32.92 -2.63
N ALA A 331 20.48 -32.58 -3.53
CA ALA A 331 21.44 -33.51 -4.12
C ALA A 331 22.86 -32.91 -4.10
N CYS A 332 23.87 -33.76 -3.89
CA CYS A 332 25.27 -33.34 -3.97
C CYS A 332 25.67 -33.03 -5.41
N LEU A 333 26.52 -32.03 -5.59
CA LEU A 333 27.21 -31.88 -6.88
C LEU A 333 28.18 -33.05 -7.10
N PRO A 334 28.48 -33.43 -8.37
CA PRO A 334 29.45 -34.46 -8.68
C PRO A 334 30.82 -34.22 -7.99
N GLY A 335 31.37 -35.22 -7.31
CA GLY A 335 32.60 -35.11 -6.54
C GLY A 335 32.46 -34.54 -5.13
N PHE A 336 31.21 -34.40 -4.65
CA PHE A 336 30.94 -33.97 -3.27
C PHE A 336 30.05 -34.98 -2.56
N GLU A 337 30.23 -35.09 -1.25
CA GLU A 337 29.44 -35.91 -0.33
C GLU A 337 28.98 -35.11 0.89
N PRO A 338 27.92 -35.51 1.59
CA PRO A 338 27.48 -34.82 2.79
C PRO A 338 28.57 -34.82 3.87
N LYS A 339 28.90 -33.65 4.41
CA LYS A 339 29.85 -33.50 5.52
C LYS A 339 29.36 -34.21 6.79
N TYR A 340 28.05 -34.20 6.98
CA TYR A 340 27.39 -34.84 8.13
C TYR A 340 26.32 -35.82 7.63
N PRO A 341 26.70 -37.10 7.34
CA PRO A 341 25.78 -38.07 6.76
C PRO A 341 24.53 -38.35 7.59
N LEU A 342 24.62 -38.23 8.93
CA LEU A 342 23.49 -38.46 9.81
C LEU A 342 22.45 -37.33 9.70
N GLU A 343 22.87 -36.05 9.66
CA GLU A 343 22.00 -34.91 9.44
C GLU A 343 21.32 -34.99 8.07
N TRP A 344 22.09 -35.38 7.05
CA TRP A 344 21.56 -35.62 5.73
C TRP A 344 20.48 -36.70 5.70
N SER A 345 20.69 -37.82 6.42
CA SER A 345 19.69 -38.90 6.50
C SER A 345 18.41 -38.47 7.20
N THR A 346 18.47 -37.47 8.05
CA THR A 346 17.31 -36.82 8.71
C THR A 346 16.72 -35.65 7.90
N ARG A 347 17.15 -35.47 6.63
CA ARG A 347 16.70 -34.42 5.72
C ARG A 347 17.14 -33.01 6.12
N ASP A 348 18.26 -32.87 6.80
CA ASP A 348 18.91 -31.59 7.05
C ASP A 348 20.12 -31.43 6.10
N GLY A 349 19.94 -30.59 5.08
CA GLY A 349 20.95 -30.27 4.08
C GLY A 349 21.85 -29.11 4.46
N SER A 350 21.60 -28.43 5.59
CA SER A 350 22.28 -27.20 5.97
C SER A 350 23.77 -27.37 6.31
N GLY A 351 24.17 -28.59 6.62
CA GLY A 351 25.50 -28.94 7.12
C GLY A 351 26.65 -28.82 6.13
N ALA A 352 26.41 -28.41 4.88
CA ALA A 352 27.38 -28.32 3.77
C ALA A 352 27.96 -29.68 3.32
N PHE A 353 28.72 -29.66 2.21
CA PHE A 353 29.32 -30.83 1.58
C PHE A 353 30.83 -30.71 1.60
N ARG A 354 31.54 -31.83 1.54
CA ARG A 354 33.00 -31.92 1.38
C ARG A 354 33.33 -32.61 0.08
N ALA A 355 34.52 -32.35 -0.47
CA ALA A 355 35.03 -33.12 -1.59
C ALA A 355 35.17 -34.60 -1.17
N SER A 356 34.68 -35.49 -1.99
CA SER A 356 34.74 -36.95 -1.80
C SER A 356 36.15 -37.48 -2.00
#